data_47997378601571ed2565f6db05f7cc7f
#
_entry.id   47997378601571ed2565f6db05f7cc7f
#
_cell.length_a   1.000
_cell.length_b   1.000
_cell.length_c   1.000
_cell.angle_alpha   90.00
_cell.angle_beta   90.00
_cell.angle_gamma   90.00
#
_symmetry.space_group_name_H-M   'P 1'
#
loop_
_entity.id
_entity.type
_entity.pdbx_description
1 polymer ?
#
loop_
_entity_poly.entity_id
_entity_poly.type
_entity_poly.pdbx_seq_one_letter_code
_entity_poly.pdbx_strand_id
1 'polypeptide(L)'
;MYKTVVFDLDGTLLNTLTDLADAGNRLCRKYGWPTHERQAYRYFVGNGIPKLVERLAPADQRTPAVLEAALADFKRDYGQHLRDTTAPYPGIPEMLAKLKANGVQLAVFSNKADALAKEVVKDYFGTQYFTIVRGQMTGVAPKPAAEGTNALLQALHADPASTLYVGDSNVDVETAHNAKLPCCGAVWGFRTREELNAAGAEYLAENSDELYDVIMK
;
A
#
# COMPACT_ATOMS: atom_id res chain seq x y z
N MET A 1 -17.42 -14.83 -8.07
CA MET A 1 -16.39 -15.11 -7.03
C MET A 1 -15.01 -14.99 -7.65
N TYR A 2 -14.18 -14.12 -7.11
CA TYR A 2 -12.77 -14.01 -7.48
C TYR A 2 -11.95 -15.15 -6.84
N LYS A 3 -11.03 -15.74 -7.62
CA LYS A 3 -10.16 -16.84 -7.15
C LYS A 3 -8.85 -16.33 -6.54
N THR A 4 -8.41 -15.16 -6.97
CA THR A 4 -7.19 -14.51 -6.49
C THR A 4 -7.49 -13.06 -6.10
N VAL A 5 -6.93 -12.60 -5.00
CA VAL A 5 -7.00 -11.19 -4.58
C VAL A 5 -5.60 -10.67 -4.29
N VAL A 6 -5.26 -9.56 -4.94
CA VAL A 6 -4.02 -8.82 -4.73
C VAL A 6 -4.33 -7.56 -3.93
N PHE A 7 -3.76 -7.44 -2.75
CA PHE A 7 -3.96 -6.29 -1.85
C PHE A 7 -2.77 -5.34 -1.90
N ASP A 8 -3.02 -4.04 -1.86
CA ASP A 8 -2.03 -3.11 -1.33
C ASP A 8 -1.91 -3.27 0.20
N LEU A 9 -0.93 -2.62 0.80
CA LEU A 9 -0.59 -2.77 2.22
C LEU A 9 -0.95 -1.53 3.02
N ASP A 10 -0.21 -0.41 2.77
CA ASP A 10 -0.32 0.82 3.56
C ASP A 10 -1.61 1.59 3.18
N GLY A 11 -2.58 1.70 4.07
CA GLY A 11 -3.90 2.28 3.82
C GLY A 11 -4.97 1.27 3.42
N THR A 12 -4.59 0.05 3.06
CA THR A 12 -5.51 -1.02 2.64
C THR A 12 -5.64 -2.11 3.71
N LEU A 13 -4.56 -2.81 4.03
CA LEU A 13 -4.52 -3.84 5.08
C LEU A 13 -4.13 -3.26 6.44
N LEU A 14 -3.17 -2.33 6.45
CA LEU A 14 -2.61 -1.70 7.64
C LEU A 14 -2.83 -0.19 7.64
N ASN A 15 -3.24 0.35 8.78
CA ASN A 15 -3.23 1.78 9.03
C ASN A 15 -1.83 2.21 9.50
N THR A 16 -1.00 2.63 8.56
CA THR A 16 0.38 3.04 8.78
C THR A 16 0.57 4.57 8.80
N LEU A 17 -0.53 5.33 8.68
CA LEU A 17 -0.49 6.78 8.45
C LEU A 17 0.23 7.53 9.56
N THR A 18 -0.03 7.18 10.81
CA THR A 18 0.54 7.88 11.98
C THR A 18 2.05 7.68 12.03
N ASP A 19 2.52 6.44 11.92
CA ASP A 19 3.96 6.15 12.00
C ASP A 19 4.73 6.80 10.84
N LEU A 20 4.15 6.82 9.63
CA LEU A 20 4.72 7.52 8.47
C LEU A 20 4.75 9.05 8.68
N ALA A 21 3.68 9.63 9.24
CA ALA A 21 3.59 11.05 9.50
C ALA A 21 4.59 11.48 10.59
N ASP A 22 4.70 10.71 11.64
CA ASP A 22 5.62 11.00 12.75
C ASP A 22 7.08 10.90 12.29
N ALA A 23 7.45 9.86 11.52
CA ALA A 23 8.77 9.73 10.91
C ALA A 23 9.06 10.91 9.95
N GLY A 24 8.10 11.29 9.10
CA GLY A 24 8.23 12.43 8.21
C GLY A 24 8.43 13.74 8.96
N ASN A 25 7.67 13.96 10.03
CA ASN A 25 7.83 15.17 10.84
C ASN A 25 9.12 15.17 11.67
N ARG A 26 9.65 14.02 12.10
CA ARG A 26 10.99 13.92 12.69
C ARG A 26 12.07 14.30 11.68
N LEU A 27 11.94 13.79 10.42
CA LEU A 27 12.84 14.18 9.33
C LEU A 27 12.77 15.69 9.06
N CYS A 28 11.58 16.27 8.95
CA CYS A 28 11.40 17.71 8.73
C CYS A 28 12.11 18.53 9.82
N ARG A 29 11.94 18.20 11.09
CA ARG A 29 12.64 18.89 12.19
C ARG A 29 14.15 18.76 12.08
N LYS A 30 14.67 17.58 11.71
CA LYS A 30 16.12 17.35 11.55
C LYS A 30 16.74 18.23 10.46
N TYR A 31 16.02 18.45 9.36
CA TYR A 31 16.50 19.23 8.21
C TYR A 31 16.07 20.71 8.24
N GLY A 32 15.35 21.14 9.28
CA GLY A 32 14.81 22.50 9.37
C GLY A 32 13.67 22.76 8.35
N TRP A 33 13.01 21.71 7.87
CA TRP A 33 11.87 21.80 6.96
C TRP A 33 10.56 22.01 7.73
N PRO A 34 9.54 22.61 7.10
CA PRO A 34 8.22 22.72 7.69
C PRO A 34 7.65 21.34 8.03
N THR A 35 7.06 21.21 9.21
CA THR A 35 6.27 20.02 9.57
C THR A 35 4.87 20.12 8.98
N HIS A 36 4.20 18.98 8.83
CA HIS A 36 2.88 18.89 8.21
C HIS A 36 1.88 18.23 9.16
N GLU A 37 0.62 18.61 9.03
CA GLU A 37 -0.49 17.94 9.70
C GLU A 37 -0.63 16.50 9.19
N ARG A 38 -1.05 15.57 10.07
CA ARG A 38 -1.20 14.14 9.73
C ARG A 38 -2.04 13.93 8.48
N GLN A 39 -3.10 14.70 8.28
CA GLN A 39 -3.99 14.57 7.12
C GLN A 39 -3.27 14.84 5.79
N ALA A 40 -2.24 15.68 5.75
CA ALA A 40 -1.46 15.92 4.55
C ALA A 40 -0.71 14.66 4.09
N TYR A 41 -0.30 13.81 5.04
CA TYR A 41 0.41 12.57 4.72
C TYR A 41 -0.45 11.56 3.94
N ARG A 42 -1.78 11.65 3.99
CA ARG A 42 -2.66 10.86 3.14
C ARG A 42 -2.32 11.04 1.64
N TYR A 43 -1.86 12.24 1.26
CA TYR A 43 -1.49 12.58 -0.11
C TYR A 43 0.02 12.47 -0.39
N PHE A 44 0.84 12.44 0.64
CA PHE A 44 2.29 12.26 0.48
C PHE A 44 2.66 10.79 0.30
N VAL A 45 1.89 9.87 0.89
CA VAL A 45 2.08 8.42 0.85
C VAL A 45 1.44 7.80 -0.41
N GLY A 46 1.86 6.58 -0.79
CA GLY A 46 1.34 5.79 -1.91
C GLY A 46 2.34 5.58 -3.04
N ASN A 47 3.26 6.53 -3.28
CA ASN A 47 4.27 6.44 -4.36
C ASN A 47 5.66 6.01 -3.86
N GLY A 48 5.73 5.38 -2.68
CA GLY A 48 6.98 4.95 -2.04
C GLY A 48 7.71 6.06 -1.26
N ILE A 49 8.65 5.63 -0.40
CA ILE A 49 9.39 6.53 0.50
C ILE A 49 10.20 7.61 -0.24
N PRO A 50 10.86 7.33 -1.38
CA PRO A 50 11.58 8.38 -2.09
C PRO A 50 10.69 9.58 -2.47
N LYS A 51 9.47 9.29 -2.94
CA LYS A 51 8.52 10.34 -3.32
C LYS A 51 7.92 11.06 -2.10
N LEU A 52 7.73 10.35 -0.99
CA LEU A 52 7.34 10.95 0.29
C LEU A 52 8.40 11.97 0.73
N VAL A 53 9.68 11.59 0.77
CA VAL A 53 10.79 12.48 1.17
C VAL A 53 10.90 13.69 0.25
N GLU A 54 10.77 13.51 -1.07
CA GLU A 54 10.75 14.60 -2.04
C GLU A 54 9.61 15.60 -1.75
N ARG A 55 8.40 15.10 -1.41
CA ARG A 55 7.24 15.94 -1.08
C ARG A 55 7.41 16.73 0.22
N LEU A 56 8.15 16.17 1.19
CA LEU A 56 8.45 16.83 2.46
C LEU A 56 9.50 17.94 2.32
N ALA A 57 10.45 17.81 1.38
CA ALA A 57 11.49 18.78 1.17
C ALA A 57 10.94 20.07 0.52
N PRO A 58 11.30 21.27 1.01
CA PRO A 58 11.05 22.53 0.30
C PRO A 58 11.65 22.50 -1.12
N ALA A 59 10.99 23.19 -2.06
CA ALA A 59 11.35 23.12 -3.48
C ALA A 59 12.80 23.53 -3.77
N ASP A 60 13.29 24.53 -3.05
CA ASP A 60 14.66 25.07 -3.13
C ASP A 60 15.72 24.13 -2.52
N GLN A 61 15.29 23.13 -1.76
CA GLN A 61 16.19 22.14 -1.10
C GLN A 61 16.15 20.75 -1.77
N ARG A 62 15.43 20.57 -2.87
CA ARG A 62 15.31 19.29 -3.60
C ARG A 62 16.52 18.97 -4.48
N THR A 63 17.74 19.16 -3.96
CA THR A 63 18.94 18.70 -4.68
C THR A 63 19.13 17.19 -4.53
N PRO A 64 19.74 16.50 -5.52
CA PRO A 64 19.98 15.04 -5.42
C PRO A 64 20.68 14.64 -4.12
N ALA A 65 21.72 15.37 -3.72
CA ALA A 65 22.48 15.06 -2.51
C ALA A 65 21.65 15.20 -1.22
N VAL A 66 20.82 16.23 -1.12
CA VAL A 66 19.93 16.44 0.04
C VAL A 66 18.87 15.35 0.09
N LEU A 67 18.24 15.03 -1.04
CA LEU A 67 17.19 14.00 -1.10
C LEU A 67 17.75 12.60 -0.78
N GLU A 68 18.96 12.28 -1.24
CA GLU A 68 19.63 11.01 -0.94
C GLU A 68 19.93 10.88 0.58
N ALA A 69 20.50 11.91 1.18
CA ALA A 69 20.79 11.95 2.60
C ALA A 69 19.50 11.85 3.45
N ALA A 70 18.48 12.65 3.10
CA ALA A 70 17.18 12.64 3.77
C ALA A 70 16.47 11.28 3.64
N LEU A 71 16.57 10.64 2.48
CA LEU A 71 16.01 9.29 2.25
C LEU A 71 16.69 8.24 3.13
N ALA A 72 18.02 8.29 3.28
CA ALA A 72 18.77 7.39 4.16
C ALA A 72 18.38 7.59 5.62
N ASP A 73 18.25 8.85 6.06
CA ASP A 73 17.82 9.19 7.41
C ASP A 73 16.37 8.75 7.69
N PHE A 74 15.44 9.00 6.75
CA PHE A 74 14.06 8.55 6.87
C PHE A 74 13.98 7.03 7.02
N LYS A 75 14.66 6.28 6.15
CA LYS A 75 14.65 4.81 6.20
C LYS A 75 15.15 4.27 7.53
N ARG A 76 16.21 4.87 8.07
CA ARG A 76 16.76 4.47 9.38
C ARG A 76 15.78 4.74 10.51
N ASP A 77 15.20 5.94 10.56
CA ASP A 77 14.27 6.35 11.59
C ASP A 77 12.96 5.54 11.50
N TYR A 78 12.34 5.50 10.32
CA TYR A 78 11.08 4.77 10.11
C TYR A 78 11.23 3.27 10.37
N GLY A 79 12.39 2.68 10.03
CA GLY A 79 12.66 1.27 10.33
C GLY A 79 12.61 0.92 11.81
N GLN A 80 12.90 1.88 12.70
CA GLN A 80 12.81 1.70 14.15
C GLN A 80 11.41 1.95 14.72
N HIS A 81 10.54 2.63 13.95
CA HIS A 81 9.21 3.11 14.34
C HIS A 81 8.07 2.56 13.49
N LEU A 82 8.29 1.40 12.86
CA LEU A 82 7.31 0.75 11.96
C LEU A 82 6.01 0.31 12.63
N ARG A 83 6.01 0.20 13.96
CA ARG A 83 4.98 -0.48 14.75
C ARG A 83 4.49 0.32 15.95
N ASP A 84 4.84 1.60 16.03
CA ASP A 84 4.50 2.42 17.20
C ASP A 84 2.97 2.58 17.32
N THR A 85 2.28 2.75 16.19
CA THR A 85 0.81 2.87 16.12
C THR A 85 0.18 2.07 14.98
N THR A 86 0.98 1.51 14.10
CA THR A 86 0.49 0.70 12.97
C THR A 86 -0.35 -0.47 13.47
N ALA A 87 -1.51 -0.69 12.85
CA ALA A 87 -2.40 -1.81 13.16
C ALA A 87 -3.19 -2.22 11.91
N PRO A 88 -3.67 -3.48 11.83
CA PRO A 88 -4.66 -3.86 10.83
C PRO A 88 -5.91 -3.00 10.93
N TYR A 89 -6.52 -2.69 9.79
CA TYR A 89 -7.86 -2.09 9.81
C TYR A 89 -8.88 -3.07 10.41
N PRO A 90 -9.97 -2.55 11.02
CA PRO A 90 -11.00 -3.39 11.66
C PRO A 90 -11.55 -4.45 10.70
N GLY A 91 -11.66 -5.70 11.18
CA GLY A 91 -12.21 -6.82 10.44
C GLY A 91 -11.30 -7.42 9.34
N ILE A 92 -10.14 -6.82 9.04
CA ILE A 92 -9.22 -7.35 8.03
C ILE A 92 -8.69 -8.74 8.39
N PRO A 93 -8.18 -9.01 9.62
CA PRO A 93 -7.72 -10.36 9.96
C PRO A 93 -8.80 -11.43 9.80
N GLU A 94 -10.01 -11.14 10.24
CA GLU A 94 -11.16 -12.04 10.17
C GLU A 94 -11.58 -12.29 8.72
N MET A 95 -11.59 -11.24 7.89
CA MET A 95 -11.88 -11.36 6.46
C MET A 95 -10.84 -12.22 5.74
N LEU A 96 -9.54 -11.99 5.99
CA LEU A 96 -8.46 -12.79 5.40
C LEU A 96 -8.60 -14.27 5.76
N ALA A 97 -8.95 -14.57 7.02
CA ALA A 97 -9.19 -15.94 7.47
C ALA A 97 -10.37 -16.58 6.73
N LYS A 98 -11.51 -15.87 6.58
CA LYS A 98 -12.68 -16.33 5.83
C LYS A 98 -12.35 -16.57 4.35
N LEU A 99 -11.66 -15.63 3.69
CA LEU A 99 -11.26 -15.77 2.29
C LEU A 99 -10.36 -17.00 2.08
N LYS A 100 -9.37 -17.18 2.96
CA LYS A 100 -8.47 -18.33 2.90
C LYS A 100 -9.23 -19.66 3.10
N ALA A 101 -10.19 -19.71 4.03
CA ALA A 101 -11.03 -20.90 4.28
C ALA A 101 -11.92 -21.24 3.07
N ASN A 102 -12.31 -20.23 2.27
CA ASN A 102 -13.05 -20.41 1.04
C ASN A 102 -12.16 -20.67 -0.21
N GLY A 103 -10.85 -20.91 0.00
CA GLY A 103 -9.93 -21.28 -1.09
C GLY A 103 -9.46 -20.09 -1.96
N VAL A 104 -9.72 -18.85 -1.54
CA VAL A 104 -9.23 -17.67 -2.27
C VAL A 104 -7.72 -17.54 -2.08
N GLN A 105 -6.99 -17.40 -3.17
CA GLN A 105 -5.54 -17.13 -3.15
C GLN A 105 -5.29 -15.66 -2.86
N LEU A 106 -4.47 -15.36 -1.84
CA LEU A 106 -4.22 -13.99 -1.38
C LEU A 106 -2.76 -13.60 -1.62
N ALA A 107 -2.53 -12.39 -2.07
CA ALA A 107 -1.19 -11.83 -2.25
C ALA A 107 -1.17 -10.35 -1.85
N VAL A 108 0.03 -9.84 -1.56
CA VAL A 108 0.28 -8.42 -1.30
C VAL A 108 1.21 -7.86 -2.35
N PHE A 109 0.88 -6.67 -2.88
CA PHE A 109 1.72 -5.90 -3.78
C PHE A 109 1.75 -4.43 -3.38
N SER A 110 2.91 -3.91 -2.95
CA SER A 110 3.02 -2.58 -2.35
C SER A 110 4.24 -1.80 -2.86
N ASN A 111 4.14 -0.46 -2.85
CA ASN A 111 5.28 0.45 -3.06
C ASN A 111 6.17 0.60 -1.81
N LYS A 112 5.83 -0.06 -0.71
CA LYS A 112 6.72 -0.21 0.45
C LYS A 112 7.93 -1.07 0.09
N ALA A 113 9.12 -0.75 0.59
CA ALA A 113 10.33 -1.56 0.35
C ALA A 113 10.08 -3.05 0.67
N ASP A 114 10.50 -3.96 -0.21
CA ASP A 114 10.16 -5.39 -0.18
C ASP A 114 10.44 -6.05 1.17
N ALA A 115 11.62 -5.80 1.74
CA ALA A 115 11.98 -6.34 3.06
C ALA A 115 11.04 -5.86 4.17
N LEU A 116 10.69 -4.57 4.18
CA LEU A 116 9.78 -4.00 5.17
C LEU A 116 8.33 -4.47 4.98
N ALA A 117 7.88 -4.63 3.73
CA ALA A 117 6.55 -5.16 3.44
C ALA A 117 6.40 -6.59 3.96
N LYS A 118 7.39 -7.45 3.71
CA LYS A 118 7.42 -8.84 4.20
C LYS A 118 7.46 -8.90 5.72
N GLU A 119 8.25 -8.05 6.34
CA GLU A 119 8.40 -7.98 7.79
C GLU A 119 7.07 -7.61 8.46
N VAL A 120 6.45 -6.50 8.09
CA VAL A 120 5.19 -6.06 8.72
C VAL A 120 4.02 -7.00 8.41
N VAL A 121 3.95 -7.57 7.21
CA VAL A 121 2.92 -8.58 6.89
C VAL A 121 3.08 -9.82 7.78
N LYS A 122 4.32 -10.29 7.99
CA LYS A 122 4.59 -11.41 8.89
C LYS A 122 4.20 -11.09 10.33
N ASP A 123 4.50 -9.89 10.80
CA ASP A 123 4.25 -9.49 12.19
C ASP A 123 2.75 -9.36 12.51
N TYR A 124 1.95 -8.79 11.60
CA TYR A 124 0.53 -8.56 11.83
C TYR A 124 -0.38 -9.70 11.38
N PHE A 125 0.02 -10.47 10.37
CA PHE A 125 -0.83 -11.50 9.76
C PHE A 125 -0.21 -12.91 9.79
N GLY A 126 1.06 -13.05 10.20
CA GLY A 126 1.77 -14.32 10.11
C GLY A 126 2.14 -14.69 8.67
N THR A 127 2.39 -15.98 8.44
CA THR A 127 2.82 -16.50 7.13
C THR A 127 1.73 -17.34 6.42
N GLN A 128 0.58 -17.53 7.06
CA GLN A 128 -0.44 -18.48 6.61
C GLN A 128 -1.41 -17.94 5.58
N TYR A 129 -1.60 -16.63 5.48
CA TYR A 129 -2.64 -16.05 4.62
C TYR A 129 -2.16 -15.80 3.19
N PHE A 130 -1.03 -15.15 3.02
CA PHE A 130 -0.57 -14.69 1.72
C PHE A 130 0.36 -15.70 1.05
N THR A 131 0.03 -16.07 -0.19
CA THR A 131 0.89 -16.92 -1.03
C THR A 131 2.18 -16.19 -1.40
N ILE A 132 2.07 -14.91 -1.75
CA ILE A 132 3.23 -14.04 -2.07
C ILE A 132 3.01 -12.67 -1.43
N VAL A 133 4.06 -12.15 -0.81
CA VAL A 133 4.18 -10.76 -0.40
C VAL A 133 5.31 -10.14 -1.20
N ARG A 134 5.00 -9.10 -1.96
CA ARG A 134 5.95 -8.38 -2.80
C ARG A 134 5.86 -6.88 -2.55
N GLY A 135 6.97 -6.30 -2.16
CA GLY A 135 7.16 -4.85 -2.08
C GLY A 135 7.99 -4.33 -3.24
N GLN A 136 8.37 -3.05 -3.16
CA GLN A 136 9.23 -2.40 -4.13
C GLN A 136 10.66 -2.93 -4.04
N MET A 137 11.19 -3.36 -5.18
CA MET A 137 12.55 -3.84 -5.36
C MET A 137 13.37 -2.87 -6.23
N THR A 138 14.68 -2.81 -5.99
CA THR A 138 15.60 -2.01 -6.81
C THR A 138 15.58 -2.52 -8.26
N GLY A 139 15.52 -1.59 -9.22
CA GLY A 139 15.50 -1.92 -10.65
C GLY A 139 14.12 -2.33 -11.21
N VAL A 140 13.10 -2.40 -10.37
CA VAL A 140 11.71 -2.66 -10.80
C VAL A 140 10.94 -1.35 -10.74
N ALA A 141 10.18 -1.03 -11.79
CA ALA A 141 9.32 0.15 -11.79
C ALA A 141 8.25 0.02 -10.68
N PRO A 142 8.02 1.10 -9.88
CA PRO A 142 6.98 1.08 -8.84
C PRO A 142 5.57 1.09 -9.43
N LYS A 143 4.57 0.79 -8.62
CA LYS A 143 3.17 1.08 -8.97
C LYS A 143 3.04 2.56 -9.39
N PRO A 144 2.30 2.87 -10.45
CA PRO A 144 1.30 2.04 -11.15
C PRO A 144 1.84 1.25 -12.36
N ALA A 145 3.15 1.05 -12.53
CA ALA A 145 3.67 0.23 -13.63
C ALA A 145 3.16 -1.22 -13.55
N ALA A 146 2.70 -1.75 -14.71
CA ALA A 146 2.08 -3.08 -14.79
C ALA A 146 3.06 -4.24 -14.57
N GLU A 147 4.36 -4.01 -14.77
CA GLU A 147 5.39 -5.05 -14.74
C GLU A 147 5.41 -5.85 -13.44
N GLY A 148 5.37 -5.14 -12.30
CA GLY A 148 5.38 -5.78 -10.98
C GLY A 148 4.14 -6.63 -10.73
N THR A 149 2.97 -6.13 -11.11
CA THR A 149 1.70 -6.85 -10.98
C THR A 149 1.66 -8.06 -11.90
N ASN A 150 2.04 -7.91 -13.18
CA ASN A 150 2.08 -9.02 -14.13
C ASN A 150 3.04 -10.13 -13.69
N ALA A 151 4.23 -9.76 -13.19
CA ALA A 151 5.17 -10.73 -12.65
C ALA A 151 4.65 -11.42 -11.37
N LEU A 152 3.84 -10.72 -10.56
CA LEU A 152 3.17 -11.32 -9.40
C LEU A 152 2.10 -12.32 -9.84
N LEU A 153 1.23 -11.95 -10.80
CA LEU A 153 0.20 -12.84 -11.34
C LEU A 153 0.79 -14.11 -11.95
N GLN A 154 1.87 -13.97 -12.71
CA GLN A 154 2.60 -15.12 -13.26
C GLN A 154 3.14 -16.05 -12.17
N ALA A 155 3.75 -15.49 -11.12
CA ALA A 155 4.27 -16.27 -9.99
C ALA A 155 3.18 -16.97 -9.17
N LEU A 156 1.96 -16.39 -9.15
CA LEU A 156 0.77 -16.97 -8.51
C LEU A 156 0.06 -17.99 -9.40
N HIS A 157 0.41 -18.09 -10.69
CA HIS A 157 -0.37 -18.79 -11.70
C HIS A 157 -1.83 -18.31 -11.74
N ALA A 158 -2.04 -17.01 -11.51
CA ALA A 158 -3.36 -16.41 -11.38
C ALA A 158 -3.92 -16.01 -12.76
N ASP A 159 -5.20 -16.32 -12.97
CA ASP A 159 -5.93 -15.85 -14.15
C ASP A 159 -6.44 -14.42 -13.91
N PRO A 160 -6.06 -13.43 -14.74
CA PRO A 160 -6.53 -12.06 -14.59
C PRO A 160 -8.07 -11.93 -14.57
N ALA A 161 -8.78 -12.78 -15.33
CA ALA A 161 -10.24 -12.74 -15.42
C ALA A 161 -10.93 -13.12 -14.09
N SER A 162 -10.24 -13.82 -13.20
CA SER A 162 -10.73 -14.19 -11.87
C SER A 162 -9.90 -13.59 -10.71
N THR A 163 -9.15 -12.50 -11.01
CA THR A 163 -8.33 -11.78 -10.02
C THR A 163 -8.92 -10.39 -9.76
N LEU A 164 -9.01 -10.02 -8.49
CA LEU A 164 -9.37 -8.67 -8.04
C LEU A 164 -8.14 -7.98 -7.43
N TYR A 165 -7.92 -6.71 -7.78
CA TYR A 165 -6.98 -5.85 -7.08
C TYR A 165 -7.72 -5.02 -6.04
N VAL A 166 -7.14 -4.85 -4.84
CA VAL A 166 -7.71 -4.07 -3.74
C VAL A 166 -6.70 -3.05 -3.27
N GLY A 167 -7.09 -1.78 -3.25
CA GLY A 167 -6.23 -0.70 -2.79
C GLY A 167 -7.03 0.53 -2.38
N ASP A 168 -6.37 1.52 -1.80
CA ASP A 168 -7.01 2.69 -1.22
C ASP A 168 -6.67 4.01 -1.92
N SER A 169 -6.00 3.95 -3.07
CA SER A 169 -5.55 5.14 -3.78
C SER A 169 -5.74 5.04 -5.30
N ASN A 170 -5.68 6.19 -5.97
CA ASN A 170 -5.64 6.25 -7.44
C ASN A 170 -4.48 5.43 -8.03
N VAL A 171 -3.34 5.37 -7.33
CA VAL A 171 -2.18 4.54 -7.76
C VAL A 171 -2.57 3.07 -7.85
N ASP A 172 -3.42 2.57 -6.95
CA ASP A 172 -3.89 1.19 -6.94
C ASP A 172 -4.85 0.91 -8.09
N VAL A 173 -5.79 1.83 -8.32
CA VAL A 173 -6.72 1.75 -9.44
C VAL A 173 -5.96 1.74 -10.77
N GLU A 174 -5.02 2.66 -10.96
CA GLU A 174 -4.16 2.71 -12.13
C GLU A 174 -3.32 1.43 -12.29
N THR A 175 -2.81 0.88 -11.17
CA THR A 175 -2.05 -0.38 -11.14
C THR A 175 -2.90 -1.55 -11.63
N ALA A 176 -4.13 -1.65 -11.13
CA ALA A 176 -5.08 -2.68 -11.54
C ALA A 176 -5.38 -2.56 -13.04
N HIS A 177 -5.75 -1.39 -13.52
CA HIS A 177 -6.08 -1.14 -14.93
C HIS A 177 -4.90 -1.39 -15.87
N ASN A 178 -3.69 -0.97 -15.50
CA ASN A 178 -2.50 -1.24 -16.28
C ASN A 178 -2.19 -2.75 -16.39
N ALA A 179 -2.59 -3.53 -15.38
CA ALA A 179 -2.51 -5.00 -15.41
C ALA A 179 -3.79 -5.67 -15.92
N LYS A 180 -4.78 -4.90 -16.40
CA LYS A 180 -6.08 -5.36 -16.90
C LYS A 180 -6.89 -6.13 -15.85
N LEU A 181 -6.82 -5.69 -14.61
CA LEU A 181 -7.58 -6.22 -13.48
C LEU A 181 -8.69 -5.25 -13.07
N PRO A 182 -9.84 -5.74 -12.61
CA PRO A 182 -10.78 -4.92 -11.87
C PRO A 182 -10.20 -4.51 -10.52
N CYS A 183 -10.59 -3.31 -10.04
CA CYS A 183 -10.16 -2.75 -8.77
C CYS A 183 -11.34 -2.55 -7.81
N CYS A 184 -11.15 -2.94 -6.55
CA CYS A 184 -12.00 -2.52 -5.45
C CYS A 184 -11.28 -1.47 -4.61
N GLY A 185 -11.82 -0.26 -4.55
CA GLY A 185 -11.32 0.81 -3.70
C GLY A 185 -11.72 0.62 -2.24
N ALA A 186 -10.73 0.61 -1.34
CA ALA A 186 -10.90 0.56 0.10
C ALA A 186 -11.13 1.98 0.66
N VAL A 187 -12.39 2.34 0.91
CA VAL A 187 -12.79 3.71 1.29
C VAL A 187 -12.31 4.10 2.70
N TRP A 188 -12.00 3.13 3.56
CA TRP A 188 -11.41 3.37 4.89
C TRP A 188 -9.95 3.88 4.85
N GLY A 189 -9.30 3.84 3.66
CA GLY A 189 -7.88 4.14 3.48
C GLY A 189 -7.56 5.64 3.36
N PHE A 190 -6.55 5.96 2.56
CA PHE A 190 -5.99 7.32 2.48
C PHE A 190 -6.73 8.24 1.52
N ARG A 191 -7.46 7.72 0.51
CA ARG A 191 -8.24 8.52 -0.43
C ARG A 191 -9.73 8.45 -0.12
N THR A 192 -10.48 9.44 -0.59
CA THR A 192 -11.92 9.49 -0.40
C THR A 192 -12.64 8.60 -1.42
N ARG A 193 -13.91 8.30 -1.15
CA ARG A 193 -14.79 7.59 -2.08
C ARG A 193 -14.85 8.27 -3.46
N GLU A 194 -14.93 9.61 -3.45
CA GLU A 194 -15.02 10.42 -4.67
C GLU A 194 -13.74 10.31 -5.49
N GLU A 195 -12.56 10.32 -4.85
CA GLU A 195 -11.26 10.18 -5.50
C GLU A 195 -11.10 8.78 -6.11
N LEU A 196 -11.47 7.72 -5.38
CA LEU A 196 -11.42 6.34 -5.87
C LEU A 196 -12.38 6.12 -7.04
N ASN A 197 -13.60 6.67 -6.95
CA ASN A 197 -14.58 6.62 -8.03
C ASN A 197 -14.11 7.40 -9.26
N ALA A 198 -13.54 8.59 -9.07
CA ALA A 198 -12.99 9.39 -10.16
C ALA A 198 -11.78 8.72 -10.83
N ALA A 199 -11.00 7.93 -10.10
CA ALA A 199 -9.93 7.11 -10.64
C ALA A 199 -10.44 5.90 -11.45
N GLY A 200 -11.73 5.55 -11.33
CA GLY A 200 -12.38 4.49 -12.10
C GLY A 200 -12.43 3.12 -11.40
N ALA A 201 -12.37 3.08 -10.06
CA ALA A 201 -12.54 1.81 -9.33
C ALA A 201 -13.90 1.17 -9.66
N GLU A 202 -13.91 -0.10 -10.08
CA GLU A 202 -15.13 -0.84 -10.45
C GLU A 202 -16.02 -1.14 -9.23
N TYR A 203 -15.40 -1.27 -8.07
CA TYR A 203 -16.08 -1.51 -6.80
C TYR A 203 -15.53 -0.56 -5.74
N LEU A 204 -16.36 -0.25 -4.74
CA LEU A 204 -15.98 0.51 -3.56
C LEU A 204 -16.51 -0.24 -2.32
N ALA A 205 -15.67 -0.42 -1.32
CA ALA A 205 -16.03 -1.03 -0.05
C ALA A 205 -15.74 -0.08 1.11
N GLU A 206 -16.73 0.10 2.00
CA GLU A 206 -16.59 0.95 3.20
C GLU A 206 -15.92 0.21 4.37
N ASN A 207 -15.98 -1.11 4.35
CA ASN A 207 -15.46 -1.98 5.40
C ASN A 207 -15.10 -3.37 4.87
N SER A 208 -14.51 -4.19 5.72
CA SER A 208 -14.07 -5.54 5.38
C SER A 208 -15.20 -6.50 4.99
N ASP A 209 -16.42 -6.32 5.54
CA ASP A 209 -17.56 -7.20 5.21
C ASP A 209 -18.07 -6.89 3.78
N GLU A 210 -18.19 -5.62 3.41
CA GLU A 210 -18.51 -5.23 2.02
C GLU A 210 -17.46 -5.70 1.03
N LEU A 211 -16.17 -5.60 1.39
CA LEU A 211 -15.09 -6.12 0.55
C LEU A 211 -15.19 -7.64 0.38
N TYR A 212 -15.47 -8.36 1.46
CA TYR A 212 -15.71 -9.81 1.40
C TYR A 212 -16.83 -10.16 0.44
N ASP A 213 -17.96 -9.44 0.50
CA ASP A 213 -19.10 -9.64 -0.38
C ASP A 213 -18.77 -9.39 -1.86
N VAL A 214 -17.95 -8.35 -2.15
CA VAL A 214 -17.46 -8.08 -3.52
C VAL A 214 -16.62 -9.25 -4.02
N ILE A 215 -15.73 -9.80 -3.20
CA ILE A 215 -14.84 -10.90 -3.60
C ILE A 215 -15.63 -12.20 -3.84
N MET A 216 -16.67 -12.46 -3.04
CA MET A 216 -17.42 -13.72 -3.04
C MET A 216 -18.63 -13.75 -3.99
N LYS A 217 -19.01 -12.60 -4.57
CA LYS A 217 -20.00 -12.55 -5.66
C LYS A 217 -19.48 -13.20 -6.92
#